data_fb09b4d7119d876659a55c4c15ff6fdd
#
_entry.id   fb09b4d7119d876659a55c4c15ff6fdd
#
_cell.length_a   1.000
_cell.length_b   1.000
_cell.length_c   1.000
_cell.angle_alpha   90.00
_cell.angle_beta   90.00
_cell.angle_gamma   90.00
#
_symmetry.space_group_name_H-M   'P 1'
#
loop_
_entity.id
_entity.type
_entity.pdbx_description
1 polymer ?
#
loop_
_entity_poly.entity_id
_entity_poly.type
_entity_poly.pdbx_seq_one_letter_code
_entity_poly.pdbx_strand_id
1 'polypeptide(L)'
;MNIRRERLEDRSVSIEVERAAFGRPLEADIAVAVRDDRGSVALVAEDDGEVVGHVQLSTAWVGDDEVLALGPIGVAPAWQRRGIGTALVAAALEAARDAGACAVILLGDPGYYGSRGFEPATSHGLRNPFGAMEDGFEFPEEDFQIAVFDPARVQALAGDVRWHPAFG
;
A
#
# COMPACT_ATOMS: atom_id res chain seq x y z
N MET A 1 -14.52 10.60 12.45
CA MET A 1 -13.44 9.74 11.91
C MET A 1 -12.12 10.48 11.95
N ASN A 2 -11.05 9.84 12.41
CA ASN A 2 -9.69 10.37 12.47
C ASN A 2 -8.72 9.36 11.86
N ILE A 3 -7.75 9.83 11.06
CA ILE A 3 -6.66 8.98 10.55
C ILE A 3 -5.39 9.41 11.24
N ARG A 4 -4.69 8.45 11.81
CA ARG A 4 -3.48 8.65 12.59
C ARG A 4 -2.50 7.50 12.44
N ARG A 5 -1.27 7.70 12.91
CA ARG A 5 -0.29 6.61 13.01
C ARG A 5 -0.81 5.49 13.91
N GLU A 6 -0.54 4.26 13.50
CA GLU A 6 -0.79 3.07 14.33
C GLU A 6 0.04 3.15 15.61
N ARG A 7 -0.58 2.85 16.75
CA ARG A 7 0.07 2.70 18.05
C ARG A 7 0.25 1.22 18.39
N LEU A 8 1.04 0.92 19.39
CA LEU A 8 1.23 -0.47 19.83
C LEU A 8 -0.09 -1.15 20.25
N GLU A 9 -0.95 -0.40 20.92
CA GLU A 9 -2.27 -0.89 21.35
C GLU A 9 -3.23 -1.18 20.19
N ASP A 10 -3.04 -0.56 19.01
CA ASP A 10 -3.90 -0.77 17.84
C ASP A 10 -3.55 -2.05 17.08
N ARG A 11 -2.34 -2.58 17.24
CA ARG A 11 -1.76 -3.62 16.38
C ARG A 11 -2.59 -4.90 16.27
N SER A 12 -3.21 -5.33 17.35
CA SER A 12 -4.08 -6.50 17.33
C SER A 12 -5.37 -6.24 16.55
N VAL A 13 -5.96 -5.05 16.71
CA VAL A 13 -7.20 -4.68 16.04
C VAL A 13 -6.96 -4.41 14.56
N SER A 14 -5.87 -3.74 14.18
CA SER A 14 -5.55 -3.50 12.76
C SER A 14 -5.35 -4.81 11.99
N ILE A 15 -4.74 -5.82 12.59
CA ILE A 15 -4.63 -7.16 11.99
C ILE A 15 -5.99 -7.82 11.80
N GLU A 16 -6.90 -7.72 12.77
CA GLU A 16 -8.25 -8.25 12.62
C GLU A 16 -9.05 -7.48 11.55
N VAL A 17 -8.84 -6.18 11.40
CA VAL A 17 -9.41 -5.37 10.31
C VAL A 17 -8.96 -5.90 8.95
N GLU A 18 -7.66 -6.17 8.77
CA GLU A 18 -7.14 -6.74 7.51
C GLU A 18 -7.73 -8.13 7.25
N ARG A 19 -7.75 -9.02 8.24
CA ARG A 19 -8.36 -10.35 8.11
C ARG A 19 -9.82 -10.29 7.72
N ALA A 20 -10.57 -9.41 8.35
CA ALA A 20 -11.99 -9.24 8.06
C ALA A 20 -12.25 -8.63 6.67
N ALA A 21 -11.41 -7.68 6.26
CA ALA A 21 -11.53 -7.02 4.97
C ALA A 21 -11.28 -7.95 3.79
N PHE A 22 -10.25 -8.83 3.90
CA PHE A 22 -9.85 -9.75 2.84
C PHE A 22 -10.45 -11.16 2.97
N GLY A 23 -10.96 -11.52 4.14
CA GLY A 23 -11.50 -12.86 4.41
C GLY A 23 -10.43 -13.97 4.44
N ARG A 24 -9.15 -13.61 4.53
CA ARG A 24 -7.99 -14.50 4.58
C ARG A 24 -6.84 -13.87 5.37
N PRO A 25 -5.84 -14.66 5.83
CA PRO A 25 -4.77 -14.13 6.69
C PRO A 25 -3.63 -13.43 5.95
N LEU A 26 -3.46 -13.65 4.63
CA LEU A 26 -2.27 -13.25 3.88
C LEU A 26 -1.93 -11.75 4.04
N GLU A 27 -2.88 -10.87 3.87
CA GLU A 27 -2.68 -9.43 3.95
C GLU A 27 -2.33 -8.99 5.38
N ALA A 28 -2.95 -9.59 6.37
CA ALA A 28 -2.61 -9.37 7.77
C ALA A 28 -1.19 -9.84 8.10
N ASP A 29 -0.77 -10.99 7.57
CA ASP A 29 0.58 -11.53 7.75
C ASP A 29 1.63 -10.64 7.08
N ILE A 30 1.33 -10.08 5.90
CA ILE A 30 2.19 -9.08 5.24
C ILE A 30 2.36 -7.85 6.14
N ALA A 31 1.26 -7.29 6.66
CA ALA A 31 1.32 -6.13 7.55
C ALA A 31 2.18 -6.39 8.79
N VAL A 32 2.05 -7.57 9.41
CA VAL A 32 2.89 -7.98 10.56
C VAL A 32 4.36 -8.02 10.16
N ALA A 33 4.67 -8.60 9.00
CA ALA A 33 6.06 -8.81 8.59
C ALA A 33 6.81 -7.50 8.28
N VAL A 34 6.11 -6.47 7.78
CA VAL A 34 6.76 -5.23 7.31
C VAL A 34 6.66 -4.06 8.28
N ARG A 35 5.75 -4.11 9.28
CA ARG A 35 5.40 -2.94 10.11
C ARG A 35 6.55 -2.31 10.89
N ASP A 36 7.52 -3.11 11.31
CA ASP A 36 8.66 -2.67 12.11
C ASP A 36 9.93 -2.43 11.28
N ASP A 37 9.85 -2.60 9.96
CA ASP A 37 10.96 -2.36 9.07
C ASP A 37 11.24 -0.86 8.90
N ARG A 38 12.51 -0.54 8.65
CA ARG A 38 12.93 0.84 8.38
C ARG A 38 12.16 1.41 7.18
N GLY A 39 11.59 2.59 7.37
CA GLY A 39 10.83 3.30 6.33
C GLY A 39 9.36 2.88 6.27
N SER A 40 8.95 1.86 7.01
CA SER A 40 7.54 1.46 7.08
C SER A 40 6.68 2.47 7.84
N VAL A 41 5.44 2.63 7.38
CA VAL A 41 4.43 3.49 8.00
C VAL A 41 3.11 2.74 8.04
N ALA A 42 2.55 2.60 9.23
CA ALA A 42 1.18 2.09 9.42
C ALA A 42 0.27 3.21 9.89
N LEU A 43 -0.89 3.36 9.24
CA LEU A 43 -1.94 4.28 9.62
C LEU A 43 -3.23 3.53 9.91
N VAL A 44 -4.00 4.04 10.86
CA VAL A 44 -5.33 3.53 11.19
C VAL A 44 -6.38 4.61 11.02
N ALA A 45 -7.57 4.20 10.60
CA ALA A 45 -8.78 5.00 10.67
C ALA A 45 -9.52 4.65 11.96
N GLU A 46 -9.75 5.66 12.79
CA GLU A 46 -10.47 5.53 14.05
C GLU A 46 -11.81 6.29 13.96
N ASP A 47 -12.88 5.66 14.37
CA ASP A 47 -14.20 6.29 14.48
C ASP A 47 -14.82 5.89 15.82
N ASP A 48 -15.29 6.89 16.56
CA ASP A 48 -15.83 6.73 17.93
C ASP A 48 -14.95 5.88 18.87
N GLY A 49 -13.63 5.99 18.71
CA GLY A 49 -12.65 5.26 19.53
C GLY A 49 -12.36 3.83 19.06
N GLU A 50 -12.97 3.39 17.97
CA GLU A 50 -12.72 2.07 17.37
C GLU A 50 -11.83 2.19 16.13
N VAL A 51 -10.83 1.30 15.98
CA VAL A 51 -10.06 1.16 14.76
C VAL A 51 -10.90 0.39 13.73
N VAL A 52 -11.23 1.05 12.63
CA VAL A 52 -12.14 0.53 11.60
C VAL A 52 -11.48 0.39 10.23
N GLY A 53 -10.25 0.86 10.08
CA GLY A 53 -9.46 0.76 8.87
C GLY A 53 -7.97 0.79 9.15
N HIS A 54 -7.19 0.22 8.25
CA HIS A 54 -5.73 0.17 8.33
C HIS A 54 -5.11 0.28 6.94
N VAL A 55 -3.93 0.89 6.85
CA VAL A 55 -3.09 0.90 5.66
C VAL A 55 -1.63 0.83 6.04
N GLN A 56 -0.87 0.04 5.30
CA GLN A 56 0.56 -0.16 5.46
C GLN A 56 1.32 0.43 4.28
N LEU A 57 2.40 1.17 4.56
CA LEU A 57 3.47 1.47 3.61
C LEU A 57 4.71 0.69 4.00
N SER A 58 5.42 0.14 3.02
CA SER A 58 6.70 -0.56 3.20
C SER A 58 7.67 -0.19 2.09
N THR A 59 8.97 -0.39 2.33
CA THR A 59 10.00 -0.11 1.31
C THR A 59 9.99 -1.17 0.22
N ALA A 60 10.08 -0.71 -1.03
CA ALA A 60 10.38 -1.49 -2.21
C ALA A 60 11.56 -0.85 -2.95
N TRP A 61 12.14 -1.54 -3.91
CA TRP A 61 13.36 -1.09 -4.58
C TRP A 61 13.25 -1.22 -6.10
N VAL A 62 13.91 -0.29 -6.80
CA VAL A 62 14.18 -0.38 -8.23
C VAL A 62 15.70 -0.24 -8.38
N GLY A 63 16.41 -1.35 -8.64
CA GLY A 63 17.85 -1.37 -8.46
C GLY A 63 18.22 -1.07 -7.01
N ASP A 64 19.02 -0.04 -6.79
CA ASP A 64 19.42 0.43 -5.45
C ASP A 64 18.55 1.58 -4.91
N ASP A 65 17.62 2.09 -5.71
CA ASP A 65 16.74 3.19 -5.33
C ASP A 65 15.50 2.69 -4.59
N GLU A 66 15.10 3.44 -3.55
CA GLU A 66 13.94 3.12 -2.73
C GLU A 66 12.69 3.86 -3.22
N VAL A 67 11.58 3.14 -3.24
CA VAL A 67 10.22 3.65 -3.36
C VAL A 67 9.37 3.08 -2.22
N LEU A 68 8.19 3.61 -1.98
CA LEU A 68 7.26 3.00 -1.02
C LEU A 68 6.19 2.19 -1.75
N ALA A 69 5.87 1.04 -1.21
CA ALA A 69 4.75 0.21 -1.62
C ALA A 69 3.57 0.45 -0.66
N LEU A 70 2.38 0.68 -1.20
CA LEU A 70 1.14 0.78 -0.44
C LEU A 70 0.44 -0.57 -0.47
N GLY A 71 0.27 -1.15 0.70
CA GLY A 71 -0.44 -2.39 0.93
C GLY A 71 0.12 -3.15 2.14
N PRO A 72 -0.74 -3.91 2.81
CA PRO A 72 -2.18 -4.00 2.58
C PRO A 72 -2.95 -2.74 3.00
N ILE A 73 -4.18 -2.63 2.53
CA ILE A 73 -5.16 -1.64 2.98
C ILE A 73 -6.50 -2.33 3.17
N GLY A 74 -7.07 -2.23 4.36
CA GLY A 74 -8.33 -2.85 4.73
C GLY A 74 -9.25 -1.89 5.48
N VAL A 75 -10.55 -2.07 5.26
CA VAL A 75 -11.62 -1.42 6.02
C VAL A 75 -12.57 -2.50 6.53
N ALA A 76 -12.89 -2.46 7.80
CA ALA A 76 -13.82 -3.41 8.41
C ALA A 76 -15.13 -3.48 7.61
N PRO A 77 -15.70 -4.67 7.34
CA PRO A 77 -16.81 -4.85 6.43
C PRO A 77 -18.03 -3.95 6.71
N ALA A 78 -18.36 -3.75 7.99
CA ALA A 78 -19.47 -2.88 8.40
C ALA A 78 -19.22 -1.38 8.10
N TRP A 79 -17.99 -0.99 7.82
CA TRP A 79 -17.55 0.39 7.61
C TRP A 79 -17.15 0.68 6.16
N GLN A 80 -17.20 -0.31 5.29
CA GLN A 80 -16.88 -0.16 3.86
C GLN A 80 -17.88 0.76 3.14
N ARG A 81 -17.42 1.32 1.99
CA ARG A 81 -18.21 2.23 1.14
C ARG A 81 -18.66 3.53 1.84
N ARG A 82 -17.93 3.96 2.86
CA ARG A 82 -18.13 5.23 3.57
C ARG A 82 -17.00 6.24 3.35
N GLY A 83 -16.13 5.99 2.34
CA GLY A 83 -15.00 6.86 2.03
C GLY A 83 -13.75 6.65 2.89
N ILE A 84 -13.74 5.68 3.80
CA ILE A 84 -12.61 5.42 4.72
C ILE A 84 -11.37 4.97 3.93
N GLY A 85 -11.53 4.06 2.99
CA GLY A 85 -10.42 3.61 2.14
C GLY A 85 -9.80 4.76 1.35
N THR A 86 -10.61 5.64 0.78
CA THR A 86 -10.14 6.84 0.07
C THR A 86 -9.36 7.77 0.99
N ALA A 87 -9.84 7.98 2.22
CA ALA A 87 -9.16 8.80 3.20
C ALA A 87 -7.84 8.17 3.67
N LEU A 88 -7.79 6.85 3.85
CA LEU A 88 -6.55 6.12 4.17
C LEU A 88 -5.52 6.23 3.04
N VAL A 89 -5.91 6.10 1.78
CA VAL A 89 -5.01 6.28 0.63
C VAL A 89 -4.44 7.71 0.62
N ALA A 90 -5.28 8.72 0.78
CA ALA A 90 -4.83 10.11 0.81
C ALA A 90 -3.84 10.38 1.95
N ALA A 91 -4.11 9.87 3.15
CA ALA A 91 -3.22 10.01 4.30
C ALA A 91 -1.90 9.24 4.10
N ALA A 92 -1.94 8.07 3.48
CA ALA A 92 -0.73 7.30 3.16
C ALA A 92 0.16 8.03 2.15
N LEU A 93 -0.43 8.65 1.11
CA LEU A 93 0.32 9.45 0.14
C LEU A 93 0.95 10.69 0.80
N GLU A 94 0.25 11.35 1.70
CA GLU A 94 0.79 12.48 2.47
C GLU A 94 1.95 12.03 3.36
N ALA A 95 1.79 10.93 4.10
CA ALA A 95 2.86 10.37 4.93
C ALA A 95 4.09 9.97 4.10
N ALA A 96 3.90 9.43 2.90
CA ALA A 96 4.98 9.09 1.99
C ALA A 96 5.74 10.33 1.47
N ARG A 97 5.04 11.41 1.14
CA ARG A 97 5.66 12.70 0.76
C ARG A 97 6.48 13.28 1.92
N ASP A 98 5.92 13.29 3.11
CA ASP A 98 6.58 13.80 4.31
C ASP A 98 7.84 12.99 4.66
N ALA A 99 7.85 11.70 4.34
CA ALA A 99 9.02 10.83 4.48
C ALA A 99 10.08 11.03 3.37
N GLY A 100 9.81 11.87 2.37
CA GLY A 100 10.73 12.15 1.26
C GLY A 100 10.74 11.09 0.16
N ALA A 101 9.74 10.22 0.07
CA ALA A 101 9.62 9.26 -1.00
C ALA A 101 9.45 9.95 -2.36
N CYS A 102 10.08 9.42 -3.42
CA CYS A 102 9.87 9.93 -4.77
C CYS A 102 8.57 9.44 -5.41
N ALA A 103 8.07 8.31 -4.95
CA ALA A 103 6.84 7.69 -5.45
C ALA A 103 6.29 6.66 -4.46
N VAL A 104 5.01 6.33 -4.65
CA VAL A 104 4.35 5.17 -4.04
C VAL A 104 3.85 4.27 -5.16
N ILE A 105 4.09 2.97 -5.04
CA ILE A 105 3.62 1.95 -5.96
C ILE A 105 2.62 1.03 -5.28
N LEU A 106 1.75 0.41 -6.05
CA LEU A 106 0.82 -0.63 -5.58
C LEU A 106 0.39 -1.56 -6.70
N LEU A 107 -0.22 -2.67 -6.31
CA LEU A 107 -1.01 -3.54 -7.19
C LEU A 107 -2.48 -3.40 -6.81
N GLY A 108 -3.30 -2.93 -7.74
CA GLY A 108 -4.73 -2.74 -7.51
C GLY A 108 -5.48 -2.17 -8.70
N ASP A 109 -6.81 -2.22 -8.64
CA ASP A 109 -7.71 -1.81 -9.70
C ASP A 109 -7.49 -0.34 -10.12
N PRO A 110 -7.10 -0.08 -11.38
CA PRO A 110 -6.92 1.28 -11.89
C PRO A 110 -8.22 2.11 -11.85
N GLY A 111 -9.39 1.49 -11.91
CA GLY A 111 -10.67 2.16 -11.73
C GLY A 111 -10.84 2.77 -10.35
N TYR A 112 -10.28 2.13 -9.33
CA TYR A 112 -10.27 2.66 -7.96
C TYR A 112 -9.13 3.65 -7.72
N TYR A 113 -7.90 3.30 -8.10
CA TYR A 113 -6.71 4.09 -7.76
C TYR A 113 -6.44 5.25 -8.72
N GLY A 114 -6.88 5.18 -9.98
CA GLY A 114 -6.67 6.23 -10.98
C GLY A 114 -7.21 7.60 -10.56
N SER A 115 -8.37 7.65 -9.91
CA SER A 115 -8.94 8.90 -9.39
C SER A 115 -8.29 9.39 -8.07
N ARG A 116 -7.33 8.62 -7.52
CA ARG A 116 -6.64 8.89 -6.25
C ARG A 116 -5.18 9.25 -6.42
N GLY A 117 -4.78 9.67 -7.63
CA GLY A 117 -3.43 10.15 -7.91
C GLY A 117 -2.47 9.08 -8.43
N PHE A 118 -2.98 7.92 -8.79
CA PHE A 118 -2.18 6.84 -9.38
C PHE A 118 -2.36 6.76 -10.90
N GLU A 119 -1.33 6.28 -11.55
CA GLU A 119 -1.27 6.03 -12.99
C GLU A 119 -0.49 4.73 -13.25
N PRO A 120 -0.55 4.14 -14.47
CA PRO A 120 0.20 2.92 -14.76
C PRO A 120 1.70 3.09 -14.53
N ALA A 121 2.30 2.25 -13.68
CA ALA A 121 3.74 2.30 -13.41
C ALA A 121 4.60 1.92 -14.61
N THR A 122 4.06 1.13 -15.52
CA THR A 122 4.72 0.74 -16.78
C THR A 122 4.97 1.92 -17.70
N SER A 123 4.17 2.99 -17.62
CA SER A 123 4.42 4.24 -18.37
C SER A 123 5.68 4.98 -17.91
N HIS A 124 6.24 4.61 -16.76
CA HIS A 124 7.50 5.12 -16.22
C HIS A 124 8.68 4.15 -16.39
N GLY A 125 8.51 3.09 -17.19
CA GLY A 125 9.57 2.09 -17.44
C GLY A 125 9.77 1.09 -16.30
N LEU A 126 8.87 1.05 -15.33
CA LEU A 126 8.89 0.08 -14.25
C LEU A 126 8.16 -1.20 -14.65
N ARG A 127 8.64 -2.33 -14.16
CA ARG A 127 8.04 -3.64 -14.39
C ARG A 127 7.73 -4.31 -13.06
N ASN A 128 6.57 -4.96 -12.99
CA ASN A 128 6.23 -5.84 -11.88
C ASN A 128 6.75 -7.25 -12.18
N PRO A 129 7.68 -7.82 -11.37
CA PRO A 129 8.18 -9.16 -11.58
C PRO A 129 7.21 -10.25 -11.10
N PHE A 130 6.17 -9.91 -10.35
CA PHE A 130 5.11 -10.86 -10.05
C PHE A 130 4.37 -11.20 -11.33
N GLY A 131 4.86 -12.22 -12.04
CA GLY A 131 4.16 -12.89 -13.10
C GLY A 131 2.99 -13.72 -12.54
N ALA A 132 2.78 -14.93 -13.08
CA ALA A 132 1.83 -15.85 -12.50
C ALA A 132 2.24 -16.23 -11.08
N MET A 133 1.33 -16.06 -10.12
CA MET A 133 1.49 -16.63 -8.78
C MET A 133 1.44 -18.17 -8.85
N GLU A 134 1.93 -18.86 -7.83
CA GLU A 134 1.94 -20.34 -7.79
C GLU A 134 0.56 -20.97 -7.97
N ASP A 135 -0.50 -20.24 -7.62
CA ASP A 135 -1.90 -20.64 -7.82
C ASP A 135 -2.45 -20.32 -9.23
N GLY A 136 -1.60 -19.78 -10.13
CA GLY A 136 -1.98 -19.41 -11.50
C GLY A 136 -2.64 -18.03 -11.62
N PHE A 137 -2.73 -17.25 -10.54
CA PHE A 137 -3.23 -15.89 -10.61
C PHE A 137 -2.15 -14.98 -11.19
N GLU A 138 -2.50 -14.21 -12.22
CA GLU A 138 -1.65 -13.18 -12.82
C GLU A 138 -2.23 -11.81 -12.48
N PHE A 139 -1.40 -10.90 -11.99
CA PHE A 139 -1.79 -9.50 -11.88
C PHE A 139 -1.80 -8.88 -13.28
N PRO A 140 -2.95 -8.32 -13.73
CA PRO A 140 -2.98 -7.53 -14.95
C PRO A 140 -1.93 -6.42 -14.89
N GLU A 141 -1.27 -6.16 -16.02
CA GLU A 141 -0.22 -5.12 -16.09
C GLU A 141 -0.75 -3.75 -15.68
N GLU A 142 -2.00 -3.44 -16.01
CA GLU A 142 -2.69 -2.21 -15.63
C GLU A 142 -2.92 -2.06 -14.13
N ASP A 143 -2.90 -3.16 -13.35
CA ASP A 143 -3.04 -3.09 -11.90
C ASP A 143 -1.77 -2.60 -11.21
N PHE A 144 -0.62 -2.59 -11.91
CA PHE A 144 0.62 -2.02 -11.39
C PHE A 144 0.61 -0.51 -11.54
N GLN A 145 0.39 0.20 -10.42
CA GLN A 145 0.12 1.63 -10.35
C GLN A 145 1.22 2.37 -9.59
N ILE A 146 1.43 3.64 -9.94
CA ILE A 146 2.37 4.54 -9.29
C ILE A 146 1.74 5.91 -9.02
N ALA A 147 2.01 6.48 -7.85
CA ALA A 147 1.80 7.91 -7.57
C ALA A 147 3.17 8.60 -7.51
N VAL A 148 3.41 9.54 -8.41
CA VAL A 148 4.70 10.21 -8.58
C VAL A 148 4.72 11.50 -7.77
N PHE A 149 5.74 11.67 -6.91
CA PHE A 149 5.97 12.90 -6.13
C PHE A 149 7.14 13.72 -6.66
N ASP A 150 8.19 13.04 -7.12
CA ASP A 150 9.38 13.66 -7.71
C ASP A 150 9.62 13.07 -9.10
N PRO A 151 9.11 13.73 -10.15
CA PRO A 151 9.23 13.21 -11.53
C PRO A 151 10.67 13.00 -12.00
N ALA A 152 11.60 13.85 -11.57
CA ALA A 152 13.01 13.72 -11.97
C ALA A 152 13.66 12.47 -11.38
N ARG A 153 13.37 12.17 -10.10
CA ARG A 153 13.85 10.95 -9.46
C ARG A 153 13.20 9.71 -10.07
N VAL A 154 11.89 9.75 -10.32
CA VAL A 154 11.17 8.63 -10.94
C VAL A 154 11.66 8.38 -12.36
N GLN A 155 11.95 9.41 -13.14
CA GLN A 155 12.49 9.28 -14.49
C GLN A 155 13.85 8.56 -14.53
N ALA A 156 14.64 8.64 -13.46
CA ALA A 156 15.90 7.92 -13.32
C ALA A 156 15.73 6.43 -12.96
N LEU A 157 14.52 6.03 -12.53
CA LEU A 157 14.21 4.63 -12.22
C LEU A 157 13.86 3.88 -13.51
N ALA A 158 14.33 2.66 -13.65
CA ALA A 158 13.93 1.77 -14.74
C ALA A 158 14.17 0.31 -14.36
N GLY A 159 13.26 -0.55 -14.75
CA GLY A 159 13.41 -1.99 -14.60
C GLY A 159 12.41 -2.62 -13.62
N ASP A 160 12.82 -3.76 -13.10
CA ASP A 160 12.00 -4.58 -12.24
C ASP A 160 11.94 -4.00 -10.82
N VAL A 161 10.72 -3.92 -10.28
CA VAL A 161 10.51 -3.60 -8.87
C VAL A 161 10.81 -4.85 -8.04
N ARG A 162 11.59 -4.67 -6.98
CA ARG A 162 11.78 -5.68 -5.95
C ARG A 162 10.95 -5.31 -4.74
N TRP A 163 9.86 -6.03 -4.57
CA TRP A 163 8.99 -5.90 -3.41
C TRP A 163 9.65 -6.45 -2.15
N HIS A 164 9.13 -6.07 -0.98
CA HIS A 164 9.53 -6.71 0.26
C HIS A 164 9.23 -8.22 0.19
N PRO A 165 10.12 -9.11 0.72
CA PRO A 165 9.93 -10.57 0.64
C PRO A 165 8.61 -11.10 1.20
N ALA A 166 7.96 -10.36 2.10
CA ALA A 166 6.65 -10.71 2.63
C ALA A 166 5.52 -10.76 1.57
N PHE A 167 5.73 -10.12 0.42
CA PHE A 167 4.75 -10.13 -0.68
C PHE A 167 4.85 -11.37 -1.58
N GLY A 168 5.87 -12.20 -1.41
CA GLY A 168 6.08 -13.43 -2.19
C GLY A 168 7.38 -13.51 -2.94
#